data_73ca2c078025bf49503a9eb7d4a28835
#
_entry.id   73ca2c078025bf49503a9eb7d4a28835
#
_cell.length_a   1.000
_cell.length_b   1.000
_cell.length_c   1.000
_cell.angle_alpha   90.00
_cell.angle_beta   90.00
_cell.angle_gamma   90.00
#
_symmetry.space_group_name_H-M   'P 1'
#
loop_
_entity.id
_entity.type
_entity.pdbx_description
1 polymer ?
#
loop_
_entity_poly.entity_id
_entity_poly.type
_entity_poly.pdbx_seq_one_letter_code
_entity_poly.pdbx_strand_id
1 'polypeptide(L)'
;MALTESAFQLLYVSHLAADCDFSVVKEIVEVARRSNPALGITGALLFDGERFCQLLEGGEANVRGLMDRIAADARHTRVRVLHAAQTSAGLVMHHWASGYCDVHELDLIAAATGVEPPLIVEFAAVLSRADMV
;
A
#
# COMPACT_ATOMS: atom_id res chain seq x y z
N MET A 1 15.68 27.09 6.64
CA MET A 1 15.46 26.38 5.43
C MET A 1 14.36 25.37 5.58
N ALA A 2 13.30 25.62 4.96
CA ALA A 2 12.23 24.67 5.00
C ALA A 2 12.58 23.55 4.04
N LEU A 3 12.67 22.42 4.56
CA LEU A 3 12.88 21.25 3.77
C LEU A 3 11.54 20.61 3.54
N THR A 4 11.07 20.77 2.33
CA THR A 4 10.00 19.89 1.91
C THR A 4 10.63 18.51 1.83
N GLU A 5 10.31 17.66 2.75
CA GLU A 5 10.82 16.32 2.71
C GLU A 5 10.27 15.63 1.47
N SER A 6 11.17 15.24 0.59
CA SER A 6 10.80 14.35 -0.49
C SER A 6 10.74 12.94 0.08
N ALA A 7 9.74 12.19 -0.30
CA ALA A 7 9.60 10.80 0.05
C ALA A 7 9.48 9.97 -1.22
N PHE A 8 9.93 8.73 -1.15
CA PHE A 8 9.63 7.77 -2.21
C PHE A 8 8.25 7.21 -1.94
N GLN A 9 7.43 7.17 -2.98
CA GLN A 9 6.04 6.75 -2.89
C GLN A 9 5.84 5.57 -3.84
N LEU A 10 5.27 4.47 -3.33
CA LEU A 10 5.02 3.29 -4.11
C LEU A 10 3.64 2.74 -3.79
N LEU A 11 2.87 2.45 -4.83
CA LEU A 11 1.55 1.83 -4.71
C LEU A 11 1.54 0.54 -5.51
N TYR A 12 1.11 -0.55 -4.90
CA TYR A 12 0.99 -1.83 -5.59
C TYR A 12 -0.34 -2.49 -5.27
N VAL A 13 -0.70 -3.46 -6.10
CA VAL A 13 -1.80 -4.37 -5.87
C VAL A 13 -1.28 -5.80 -5.98
N SER A 14 -1.81 -6.69 -5.17
CA SER A 14 -1.50 -8.12 -5.25
C SER A 14 -2.73 -8.94 -4.88
N HIS A 15 -2.67 -10.24 -5.13
CA HIS A 15 -3.71 -11.16 -4.72
C HIS A 15 -3.24 -12.03 -3.57
N LEU A 16 -4.13 -12.33 -2.64
CA LEU A 16 -3.86 -13.34 -1.62
C LEU A 16 -3.73 -14.69 -2.32
N ALA A 17 -2.69 -15.45 -1.99
CA ALA A 17 -2.48 -16.76 -2.58
C ALA A 17 -3.66 -17.69 -2.28
N ALA A 18 -3.99 -18.54 -3.24
CA ALA A 18 -5.20 -19.39 -3.16
C ALA A 18 -5.20 -20.36 -1.99
N ASP A 19 -4.02 -20.74 -1.51
CA ASP A 19 -3.87 -21.64 -0.35
C ASP A 19 -3.86 -20.91 1.00
N CYS A 20 -4.05 -19.60 1.01
CA CYS A 20 -4.09 -18.78 2.21
C CYS A 20 -5.52 -18.43 2.58
N ASP A 21 -5.78 -18.31 3.87
CA ASP A 21 -7.08 -17.87 4.39
C ASP A 21 -6.96 -16.53 5.13
N PHE A 22 -8.05 -16.08 5.73
CA PHE A 22 -8.09 -14.79 6.39
C PHE A 22 -7.15 -14.70 7.60
N SER A 23 -6.79 -15.81 8.23
CA SER A 23 -5.83 -15.77 9.33
C SER A 23 -4.46 -15.27 8.87
N VAL A 24 -4.09 -15.58 7.63
CA VAL A 24 -2.86 -15.07 7.02
C VAL A 24 -2.94 -13.56 6.79
N VAL A 25 -4.11 -13.06 6.38
CA VAL A 25 -4.33 -11.62 6.20
C VAL A 25 -4.13 -10.87 7.51
N LYS A 26 -4.70 -11.39 8.60
CA LYS A 26 -4.54 -10.77 9.93
C LYS A 26 -3.07 -10.73 10.35
N GLU A 27 -2.31 -11.77 10.05
CA GLU A 27 -0.89 -11.84 10.33
C GLU A 27 -0.11 -10.79 9.53
N ILE A 28 -0.41 -10.66 8.23
CA ILE A 28 0.20 -9.65 7.37
C ILE A 28 -0.08 -8.24 7.90
N VAL A 29 -1.33 -7.96 8.27
CA VAL A 29 -1.74 -6.66 8.82
C VAL A 29 -0.99 -6.36 10.11
N GLU A 30 -0.85 -7.32 11.01
CA GLU A 30 -0.14 -7.15 12.28
C GLU A 30 1.34 -6.89 12.07
N VAL A 31 1.98 -7.64 11.20
CA VAL A 31 3.40 -7.46 10.90
C VAL A 31 3.65 -6.08 10.30
N ALA A 32 2.82 -5.65 9.35
CA ALA A 32 2.95 -4.33 8.73
C ALA A 32 2.81 -3.22 9.77
N ARG A 33 1.85 -3.33 10.67
CA ARG A 33 1.63 -2.34 11.73
C ARG A 33 2.86 -2.15 12.62
N ARG A 34 3.58 -3.24 12.91
CA ARG A 34 4.77 -3.18 13.77
C ARG A 34 6.02 -2.81 12.99
N SER A 35 6.20 -3.40 11.82
CA SER A 35 7.47 -3.32 11.08
C SER A 35 7.61 -2.07 10.25
N ASN A 36 6.53 -1.59 9.63
CA ASN A 36 6.63 -0.47 8.70
C ASN A 36 7.00 0.83 9.39
N PRO A 37 6.40 1.21 10.53
CA PRO A 37 6.85 2.39 11.26
C PRO A 37 8.31 2.30 11.71
N ALA A 38 8.77 1.11 12.10
CA ALA A 38 10.17 0.91 12.51
C ALA A 38 11.15 1.14 11.35
N LEU A 39 10.69 1.01 10.11
CA LEU A 39 11.49 1.30 8.90
C LEU A 39 11.30 2.73 8.41
N GLY A 40 10.59 3.57 9.15
CA GLY A 40 10.27 4.92 8.72
C GLY A 40 9.29 4.96 7.56
N ILE A 41 8.47 3.92 7.40
CA ILE A 41 7.48 3.82 6.31
C ILE A 41 6.10 4.16 6.86
N THR A 42 5.46 5.14 6.24
CA THR A 42 4.05 5.46 6.44
C THR A 42 3.24 4.97 5.26
N GLY A 43 1.94 5.02 5.35
CA GLY A 43 1.05 4.60 4.28
C GLY A 43 -0.12 3.80 4.80
N ALA A 44 -0.67 2.95 3.95
CA ALA A 44 -1.84 2.18 4.32
C ALA A 44 -1.93 0.89 3.53
N LEU A 45 -2.51 -0.12 4.16
CA LEU A 45 -2.80 -1.41 3.56
C LEU A 45 -4.33 -1.60 3.52
N LEU A 46 -4.85 -1.84 2.32
CA LEU A 46 -6.24 -2.16 2.10
C LEU A 46 -6.37 -3.61 1.60
N PHE A 47 -7.40 -4.29 2.06
CA PHE A 47 -7.73 -5.64 1.62
C PHE A 47 -9.22 -5.73 1.32
N ASP A 48 -9.58 -6.34 0.18
CA ASP A 48 -10.97 -6.41 -0.30
C ASP A 48 -11.59 -7.80 -0.19
N GLY A 49 -10.92 -8.72 0.50
CA GLY A 49 -11.33 -10.11 0.57
C GLY A 49 -10.54 -11.04 -0.36
N GLU A 50 -9.90 -10.49 -1.38
CA GLU A 50 -9.10 -11.23 -2.35
C GLU A 50 -7.77 -10.56 -2.64
N ARG A 51 -7.74 -9.23 -2.65
CA ARG A 51 -6.59 -8.44 -3.09
C ARG A 51 -6.12 -7.50 -1.99
N PHE A 52 -4.81 -7.29 -2.00
CA PHE A 52 -4.17 -6.23 -1.23
C PHE A 52 -3.90 -5.04 -2.14
N CYS A 53 -4.06 -3.84 -1.61
CA CYS A 53 -3.56 -2.62 -2.23
C CYS A 53 -2.84 -1.82 -1.15
N GLN A 54 -1.59 -1.47 -1.38
CA GLN A 54 -0.78 -0.88 -0.33
C GLN A 54 -0.01 0.32 -0.86
N LEU A 55 -0.11 1.41 -0.11
CA LEU A 55 0.69 2.61 -0.32
C LEU A 55 1.85 2.60 0.67
N LEU A 56 3.06 2.73 0.17
CA LEU A 56 4.28 2.79 0.96
C LEU A 56 4.96 4.14 0.71
N GLU A 57 5.23 4.89 1.77
CA GLU A 57 5.89 6.18 1.67
C GLU A 57 7.02 6.27 2.68
N GLY A 58 8.20 6.69 2.23
CA GLY A 58 9.37 6.83 3.09
C GLY A 58 10.65 6.94 2.29
N GLY A 59 11.77 6.57 2.91
CA GLY A 59 13.05 6.53 2.21
C GLY A 59 13.05 5.47 1.11
N GLU A 60 13.60 5.81 -0.04
CA GLU A 60 13.53 4.95 -1.22
C GLU A 60 14.10 3.55 -0.97
N ALA A 61 15.25 3.45 -0.31
CA ALA A 61 15.88 2.17 -0.08
C ALA A 61 15.01 1.25 0.79
N ASN A 62 14.39 1.80 1.83
CA ASN A 62 13.52 1.04 2.72
C ASN A 62 12.22 0.62 2.03
N VAL A 63 11.62 1.53 1.24
CA VAL A 63 10.39 1.23 0.49
C VAL A 63 10.65 0.15 -0.55
N ARG A 64 11.71 0.28 -1.34
CA ARG A 64 12.05 -0.72 -2.35
C ARG A 64 12.42 -2.06 -1.73
N GLY A 65 13.15 -2.04 -0.63
CA GLY A 65 13.50 -3.27 0.10
C GLY A 65 12.27 -4.00 0.63
N LEU A 66 11.31 -3.26 1.16
CA LEU A 66 10.04 -3.85 1.60
C LEU A 66 9.25 -4.42 0.42
N MET A 67 9.19 -3.69 -0.71
CA MET A 67 8.50 -4.18 -1.90
C MET A 67 9.12 -5.48 -2.41
N ASP A 68 10.45 -5.57 -2.41
CA ASP A 68 11.14 -6.80 -2.82
C ASP A 68 10.77 -7.98 -1.92
N ARG A 69 10.68 -7.76 -0.62
CA ARG A 69 10.26 -8.80 0.32
C ARG A 69 8.82 -9.23 0.10
N ILE A 70 7.93 -8.28 -0.16
CA ILE A 70 6.52 -8.58 -0.46
C ILE A 70 6.41 -9.39 -1.75
N ALA A 71 7.13 -8.99 -2.79
CA ALA A 71 7.11 -9.70 -4.07
C ALA A 71 7.66 -11.13 -3.96
N ALA A 72 8.58 -11.37 -3.03
CA ALA A 72 9.14 -12.70 -2.77
C ALA A 72 8.31 -13.53 -1.81
N ASP A 73 7.32 -12.95 -1.15
CA ASP A 73 6.48 -13.63 -0.16
C ASP A 73 5.38 -14.43 -0.89
N ALA A 74 5.39 -15.75 -0.70
CA ALA A 74 4.47 -16.65 -1.39
C ALA A 74 3.00 -16.45 -1.02
N ARG A 75 2.71 -15.66 0.02
CA ARG A 75 1.33 -15.32 0.40
C ARG A 75 0.72 -14.28 -0.54
N HIS A 76 1.56 -13.56 -1.31
CA HIS A 76 1.13 -12.63 -2.34
C HIS A 76 1.38 -13.23 -3.71
N THR A 77 0.41 -13.11 -4.61
CA THR A 77 0.54 -13.51 -6.01
C THR A 77 0.12 -12.36 -6.90
N ARG A 78 0.50 -12.40 -8.17
CA ARG A 78 0.15 -11.38 -9.16
C ARG A 78 0.48 -9.97 -8.66
N VAL A 79 1.66 -9.81 -8.08
CA VAL A 79 2.11 -8.52 -7.59
C VAL A 79 2.34 -7.56 -8.75
N ARG A 80 1.72 -6.40 -8.69
CA ARG A 80 1.85 -5.39 -9.73
C ARG A 80 2.02 -4.01 -9.12
N VAL A 81 3.14 -3.38 -9.40
CA VAL A 81 3.40 -2.00 -8.97
C VAL A 81 2.65 -1.06 -9.93
N LEU A 82 1.79 -0.23 -9.37
CA LEU A 82 0.98 0.71 -10.13
C LEU A 82 1.65 2.07 -10.24
N HIS A 83 2.45 2.44 -9.24
CA HIS A 83 3.10 3.75 -9.17
C HIS A 83 4.34 3.63 -8.31
N ALA A 84 5.44 4.23 -8.74
CA ALA A 84 6.67 4.32 -7.96
C ALA A 84 7.44 5.57 -8.38
N ALA A 85 7.59 6.53 -7.48
CA ALA A 85 8.28 7.79 -7.79
C ALA A 85 8.64 8.54 -6.52
N GLN A 86 9.64 9.41 -6.62
CA GLN A 86 9.86 10.43 -5.60
C GLN A 86 8.73 11.45 -5.68
N THR A 87 8.29 11.94 -4.53
CA THR A 87 7.30 13.00 -4.46
C THR A 87 7.82 14.14 -3.60
N SER A 88 7.65 15.37 -4.07
CA SER A 88 7.91 16.57 -3.30
C SER A 88 6.63 17.18 -2.73
N ALA A 89 5.50 16.58 -3.02
CA ALA A 89 4.20 17.10 -2.57
C ALA A 89 3.89 16.76 -1.09
N GLY A 90 4.79 16.05 -0.43
CA GLY A 90 4.59 15.59 0.93
C GLY A 90 3.95 14.21 0.98
N LEU A 91 3.79 13.71 2.19
CA LEU A 91 3.23 12.38 2.43
C LEU A 91 1.70 12.42 2.32
N VAL A 92 1.12 11.39 1.73
CA VAL A 92 -0.33 11.18 1.78
C VAL A 92 -0.74 10.78 3.19
N MET A 93 0.08 9.93 3.83
CA MET A 93 -0.17 9.45 5.18
C MET A 93 0.96 9.89 6.10
N HIS A 94 0.60 10.25 7.33
CA HIS A 94 1.59 10.62 8.36
C HIS A 94 1.80 9.51 9.40
N HIS A 95 1.14 8.38 9.22
CA HIS A 95 1.23 7.21 10.08
C HIS A 95 0.94 5.97 9.24
N TRP A 96 0.99 4.81 9.87
CA TRP A 96 0.59 3.56 9.22
C TRP A 96 -0.86 3.25 9.57
N ALA A 97 -1.64 2.82 8.57
CA ALA A 97 -3.03 2.44 8.76
C ALA A 97 -3.34 1.17 7.97
N SER A 98 -4.35 0.45 8.40
CA SER A 98 -4.85 -0.73 7.69
C SER A 98 -6.37 -0.70 7.69
N GLY A 99 -6.99 -1.22 6.64
CA GLY A 99 -8.43 -1.26 6.56
C GLY A 99 -8.93 -2.26 5.53
N TYR A 100 -10.24 -2.46 5.56
CA TYR A 100 -10.94 -3.34 4.64
C TYR A 100 -11.89 -2.53 3.78
N CYS A 101 -11.97 -2.88 2.50
CA CYS A 101 -12.85 -2.24 1.53
C CYS A 101 -13.52 -3.32 0.69
N ASP A 102 -14.43 -2.94 -0.20
CA ASP A 102 -15.02 -3.93 -1.08
C ASP A 102 -14.27 -4.01 -2.42
N VAL A 103 -14.59 -5.07 -3.17
CA VAL A 103 -13.93 -5.37 -4.44
C VAL A 103 -14.09 -4.23 -5.44
N HIS A 104 -15.24 -3.59 -5.50
CA HIS A 104 -15.48 -2.50 -6.46
C HIS A 104 -14.56 -1.31 -6.20
N GLU A 105 -14.24 -1.03 -4.95
CA GLU A 105 -13.36 0.08 -4.61
C GLU A 105 -11.93 -0.17 -5.06
N LEU A 106 -11.42 -1.38 -4.89
CA LEU A 106 -10.09 -1.72 -5.39
C LEU A 106 -10.05 -1.77 -6.91
N ASP A 107 -11.14 -2.15 -7.57
CA ASP A 107 -11.23 -2.10 -9.02
C ASP A 107 -11.00 -0.68 -9.53
N LEU A 108 -11.51 0.34 -8.85
CA LEU A 108 -11.30 1.74 -9.23
C LEU A 108 -9.82 2.12 -9.21
N ILE A 109 -9.10 1.67 -8.19
CA ILE A 109 -7.66 1.94 -8.09
C ILE A 109 -6.90 1.19 -9.18
N ALA A 110 -7.20 -0.08 -9.37
CA ALA A 110 -6.51 -0.91 -10.35
C ALA A 110 -6.75 -0.43 -11.79
N ALA A 111 -7.92 0.15 -12.05
CA ALA A 111 -8.28 0.67 -13.37
C ALA A 111 -7.67 2.03 -13.67
N ALA A 112 -7.24 2.78 -12.66
CA ALA A 112 -6.69 4.12 -12.79
C ALA A 112 -5.24 4.13 -13.25
N THR A 113 -4.75 3.03 -13.84
CA THR A 113 -3.35 2.88 -14.25
C THR A 113 -2.97 3.84 -15.38
N GLY A 114 -1.74 4.34 -15.31
CA GLY A 114 -1.15 5.12 -16.39
C GLY A 114 -1.53 6.58 -16.42
N VAL A 115 -2.31 7.07 -15.49
CA VAL A 115 -2.71 8.48 -15.43
C VAL A 115 -2.32 9.06 -14.08
N GLU A 116 -1.36 9.96 -14.08
CA GLU A 116 -1.02 10.75 -12.90
C GLU A 116 -2.06 11.82 -12.67
N PRO A 117 -2.23 12.27 -11.52
CA PRO A 117 -2.14 11.85 -10.14
C PRO A 117 -3.36 11.05 -9.67
N PRO A 118 -4.33 10.73 -10.54
CA PRO A 118 -5.58 10.10 -10.14
C PRO A 118 -5.43 8.84 -9.32
N LEU A 119 -4.34 8.10 -9.56
CA LEU A 119 -4.10 6.84 -8.87
C LEU A 119 -4.01 7.02 -7.35
N ILE A 120 -3.20 7.97 -6.90
CA ILE A 120 -3.03 8.25 -5.47
C ILE A 120 -4.28 8.90 -4.89
N VAL A 121 -4.91 9.79 -5.65
CA VAL A 121 -6.17 10.42 -5.25
C VAL A 121 -7.26 9.35 -5.07
N GLU A 122 -7.34 8.40 -5.98
CA GLU A 122 -8.31 7.31 -5.89
C GLU A 122 -8.05 6.42 -4.69
N PHE A 123 -6.79 6.10 -4.42
CA PHE A 123 -6.42 5.35 -3.23
C PHE A 123 -6.84 6.08 -1.95
N ALA A 124 -6.55 7.37 -1.85
CA ALA A 124 -6.93 8.18 -0.70
C ALA A 124 -8.45 8.24 -0.52
N ALA A 125 -9.21 8.32 -1.61
CA ALA A 125 -10.66 8.34 -1.56
C ALA A 125 -11.22 7.00 -1.05
N VAL A 126 -10.68 5.89 -1.53
CA VAL A 126 -11.07 4.55 -1.05
C VAL A 126 -10.72 4.40 0.43
N LEU A 127 -9.52 4.83 0.82
CA LEU A 127 -9.07 4.77 2.20
C LEU A 127 -10.01 5.52 3.14
N SER A 128 -10.54 6.66 2.71
CA SER A 128 -11.45 7.46 3.53
C SER A 128 -12.79 6.77 3.79
N ARG A 129 -13.14 5.78 2.98
CA ARG A 129 -14.39 5.01 3.10
C ARG A 129 -14.19 3.62 3.69
N ALA A 130 -12.93 3.20 3.88
CA ALA A 130 -12.61 1.85 4.33
C ALA A 130 -12.92 1.64 5.81
N ASP A 131 -13.16 0.40 6.18
CA ASP A 131 -13.28 -0.02 7.59
C ASP A 131 -11.87 -0.17 8.15
N MET A 132 -11.44 0.82 8.91
CA MET A 132 -10.09 0.85 9.47
C MET A 132 -9.96 -0.07 10.68
N VAL A 133 -8.80 -0.69 10.80
CA VAL A 133 -8.47 -1.60 11.90
C VAL A 133 -7.20 -1.17 12.62
#